data_ac681589bb3f03052830365cb1b70ec4
#
_entry.id   ac681589bb3f03052830365cb1b70ec4
#
_cell.length_a   1.000
_cell.length_b   1.000
_cell.length_c   1.000
_cell.angle_alpha   90.00
_cell.angle_beta   90.00
_cell.angle_gamma   90.00
#
_symmetry.space_group_name_H-M   'P 1'
#
loop_
_entity.id
_entity.type
_entity.pdbx_description
1 polymer ?
#
loop_
_entity_poly.entity_id
_entity_poly.type
_entity_poly.pdbx_seq_one_letter_code
_entity_poly.pdbx_strand_id
1 'polypeptide(L)'
;MIREIVMPLQLTLTEGILPKGQEKLAFARLSEAMLKWHGLTGNKVMAPNVIGEYRVLPRDETFSGMQEAPVAIIEWKVPSFAFTDREVQLGYFAEATDIIFEMSGGKQPRDRIFINVVHTVDGAWNFNGHAMTNAEIGEQVAKGG
;
A
#
# COMPACT_ATOMS: atom_id res chain seq x y z
N MET A 1 -11.85 19.62 13.20
CA MET A 1 -10.93 19.49 12.09
C MET A 1 -10.57 18.03 11.84
N ILE A 2 -10.64 17.60 10.61
CA ILE A 2 -10.27 16.26 10.23
C ILE A 2 -8.76 16.12 10.33
N ARG A 3 -8.29 15.11 10.99
CA ARG A 3 -6.87 14.91 11.19
C ARG A 3 -6.32 13.73 10.43
N GLU A 4 -6.73 12.53 10.75
CA GLU A 4 -5.97 11.38 10.29
C GLU A 4 -6.84 10.15 10.17
N ILE A 5 -7.15 9.78 8.95
CA ILE A 5 -7.54 8.41 8.65
C ILE A 5 -6.35 7.82 7.94
N VAL A 6 -5.63 6.98 8.65
CA VAL A 6 -4.34 6.49 8.23
C VAL A 6 -4.50 5.12 7.58
N MET A 7 -3.92 4.92 6.41
CA MET A 7 -3.84 3.63 5.74
C MET A 7 -2.37 3.30 5.50
N PRO A 8 -1.71 2.60 6.42
CA PRO A 8 -0.29 2.33 6.29
C PRO A 8 0.04 1.41 5.12
N LEU A 9 1.01 1.85 4.32
CA LEU A 9 1.66 1.05 3.29
C LEU A 9 3.06 0.70 3.76
N GLN A 10 3.40 -0.58 3.75
CA GLN A 10 4.75 -1.04 3.98
C GLN A 10 5.30 -1.64 2.70
N LEU A 11 6.40 -1.06 2.21
CA LEU A 11 7.06 -1.52 1.00
C LEU A 11 8.44 -2.03 1.37
N THR A 12 8.68 -3.32 1.17
CA THR A 12 9.98 -3.94 1.41
C THR A 12 10.58 -4.40 0.10
N LEU A 13 11.80 -3.99 -0.16
CA LEU A 13 12.48 -4.28 -1.42
C LEU A 13 13.87 -4.82 -1.12
N THR A 14 14.29 -5.84 -1.87
CA THR A 14 15.70 -6.20 -1.89
C THR A 14 16.46 -5.10 -2.62
N GLU A 15 17.66 -4.77 -2.15
CA GLU A 15 18.51 -3.78 -2.83
C GLU A 15 18.76 -4.19 -4.29
N GLY A 16 18.73 -3.19 -5.16
CA GLY A 16 18.97 -3.39 -6.58
C GLY A 16 17.74 -3.75 -7.40
N ILE A 17 16.58 -4.03 -6.78
CA ILE A 17 15.34 -4.21 -7.54
C ILE A 17 14.98 -2.92 -8.26
N LEU A 18 15.01 -1.79 -7.55
CA LEU A 18 14.79 -0.49 -8.14
C LEU A 18 16.11 0.28 -8.21
N PRO A 19 16.26 1.18 -9.19
CA PRO A 19 17.39 2.09 -9.19
C PRO A 19 17.39 2.91 -7.90
N LYS A 20 18.57 3.16 -7.36
CA LYS A 20 18.73 3.90 -6.10
C LYS A 20 18.04 5.27 -6.21
N GLY A 21 17.24 5.58 -5.20
CA GLY A 21 16.49 6.83 -5.15
C GLY A 21 15.09 6.76 -5.76
N GLN A 22 14.72 5.65 -6.38
CA GLN A 22 13.39 5.48 -6.99
C GLN A 22 12.36 4.88 -6.04
N GLU A 23 12.76 4.50 -4.84
CA GLU A 23 11.86 3.91 -3.85
C GLU A 23 10.73 4.85 -3.46
N LYS A 24 11.04 6.14 -3.34
CA LYS A 24 10.02 7.16 -3.03
C LYS A 24 8.97 7.26 -4.12
N LEU A 25 9.39 7.19 -5.38
CA LEU A 25 8.46 7.23 -6.50
C LEU A 25 7.58 5.98 -6.51
N ALA A 26 8.15 4.81 -6.21
CA ALA A 26 7.39 3.59 -6.10
C ALA A 26 6.32 3.70 -5.00
N PHE A 27 6.70 4.20 -3.84
CA PHE A 27 5.76 4.42 -2.74
C PHE A 27 4.62 5.36 -3.17
N ALA A 28 4.94 6.46 -3.82
CA ALA A 28 3.95 7.41 -4.30
C ALA A 28 3.01 6.79 -5.32
N ARG A 29 3.55 6.08 -6.30
CA ARG A 29 2.73 5.43 -7.35
C ARG A 29 1.80 4.36 -6.79
N LEU A 30 2.29 3.55 -5.83
CA LEU A 30 1.48 2.54 -5.16
C LEU A 30 0.34 3.18 -4.35
N SER A 31 0.63 4.29 -3.69
CA SER A 31 -0.36 5.03 -2.90
C SER A 31 -1.42 5.70 -3.79
N GLU A 32 -1.01 6.34 -4.86
CA GLU A 32 -1.92 6.97 -5.81
C GLU A 32 -2.85 5.95 -6.47
N ALA A 33 -2.32 4.79 -6.83
CA ALA A 33 -3.12 3.71 -7.40
C ALA A 33 -4.17 3.22 -6.41
N MET A 34 -3.83 3.08 -5.13
CA MET A 34 -4.78 2.67 -4.10
C MET A 34 -5.94 3.67 -4.00
N LEU A 35 -5.63 4.95 -3.95
CA LEU A 35 -6.65 5.99 -3.92
C LEU A 35 -7.53 5.95 -5.17
N LYS A 36 -6.92 5.79 -6.33
CA LYS A 36 -7.64 5.73 -7.60
C LYS A 36 -8.64 4.58 -7.64
N TRP A 37 -8.21 3.39 -7.25
CA TRP A 37 -9.09 2.20 -7.28
C TRP A 37 -10.24 2.29 -6.29
N HIS A 38 -10.10 3.09 -5.24
CA HIS A 38 -11.15 3.33 -4.27
C HIS A 38 -11.98 4.60 -4.56
N GLY A 39 -11.74 5.26 -5.71
CA GLY A 39 -12.46 6.49 -6.06
C GLY A 39 -12.12 7.67 -5.17
N LEU A 40 -10.92 7.67 -4.60
CA LEU A 40 -10.48 8.67 -3.62
C LEU A 40 -9.39 9.59 -4.13
N THR A 41 -9.13 9.59 -5.44
CA THR A 41 -8.14 10.50 -6.03
C THR A 41 -8.50 11.95 -5.68
N GLY A 42 -7.54 12.65 -5.10
CA GLY A 42 -7.75 14.04 -4.69
C GLY A 42 -8.61 14.22 -3.44
N ASN A 43 -9.01 13.14 -2.77
CA ASN A 43 -9.75 13.26 -1.52
C ASN A 43 -8.87 13.93 -0.47
N LYS A 44 -9.34 15.04 0.09
CA LYS A 44 -8.54 15.89 0.97
C LYS A 44 -8.28 15.30 2.35
N VAL A 45 -9.06 14.27 2.72
CA VAL A 45 -8.84 13.54 3.98
C VAL A 45 -7.90 12.36 3.74
N MET A 46 -8.15 11.57 2.71
CA MET A 46 -7.39 10.34 2.48
C MET A 46 -6.00 10.56 1.91
N ALA A 47 -5.86 11.47 0.95
CA ALA A 47 -4.57 11.65 0.29
C ALA A 47 -3.42 11.95 1.26
N PRO A 48 -3.54 12.91 2.20
CA PRO A 48 -2.47 13.16 3.16
C PRO A 48 -2.33 12.10 4.25
N ASN A 49 -3.28 11.19 4.36
CA ASN A 49 -3.32 10.18 5.41
C ASN A 49 -2.95 8.78 4.95
N VAL A 50 -2.51 8.63 3.72
CA VAL A 50 -1.81 7.44 3.28
C VAL A 50 -0.38 7.57 3.79
N ILE A 51 -0.09 6.87 4.86
CA ILE A 51 1.25 6.90 5.47
C ILE A 51 1.94 5.56 5.30
N GLY A 52 3.20 5.51 5.63
CA GLY A 52 3.95 4.27 5.63
C GLY A 52 5.43 4.51 5.51
N GLU A 53 6.12 3.45 5.16
CA GLU A 53 7.55 3.49 4.96
C GLU A 53 7.97 2.50 3.87
N TYR A 54 9.19 2.68 3.38
CA TYR A 54 9.82 1.64 2.59
C TYR A 54 11.10 1.19 3.28
N ARG A 55 11.49 -0.05 3.05
CA ARG A 55 12.74 -0.64 3.53
C ARG A 55 13.46 -1.27 2.36
N VAL A 56 14.75 -1.03 2.29
CA VAL A 56 15.61 -1.68 1.32
C VAL A 56 16.54 -2.60 2.10
N LEU A 57 16.43 -3.89 1.86
CA LEU A 57 17.23 -4.89 2.57
C LEU A 57 18.37 -5.39 1.69
N PRO A 58 19.51 -5.74 2.31
CA PRO A 58 20.63 -6.37 1.59
C PRO A 58 20.19 -7.67 0.90
N ARG A 59 20.90 -8.02 -0.16
CA ARG A 59 20.58 -9.21 -0.99
C ARG A 59 20.64 -10.52 -0.22
N ASP A 60 21.40 -10.59 0.86
CA ASP A 60 21.52 -11.78 1.69
C ASP A 60 20.49 -11.83 2.82
N GLU A 61 19.57 -10.88 2.86
CA GLU A 61 18.54 -10.82 3.90
C GLU A 61 17.12 -11.03 3.39
N THR A 62 16.96 -11.38 2.12
CA THR A 62 15.65 -11.69 1.54
C THR A 62 15.68 -13.06 0.89
N PHE A 63 14.56 -13.77 0.97
CA PHE A 63 14.54 -15.19 0.64
C PHE A 63 13.29 -15.58 -0.13
N SER A 64 13.45 -16.61 -0.97
CA SER A 64 12.35 -17.32 -1.59
C SER A 64 12.70 -18.81 -1.55
N GLY A 65 11.81 -19.63 -0.98
CA GLY A 65 12.07 -21.07 -0.87
C GLY A 65 13.31 -21.41 -0.07
N MET A 66 13.59 -20.63 0.98
CA MET A 66 14.76 -20.79 1.86
C MET A 66 16.10 -20.49 1.18
N GLN A 67 16.07 -19.87 0.01
CA GLN A 67 17.27 -19.41 -0.70
C GLN A 67 17.24 -17.91 -0.86
N GLU A 68 18.40 -17.29 -0.84
CA GLU A 68 18.51 -15.86 -1.09
C GLU A 68 17.95 -15.54 -2.46
N ALA A 69 17.06 -14.57 -2.50
CA ALA A 69 16.42 -14.13 -3.74
C ALA A 69 15.92 -12.71 -3.62
N PRO A 70 15.94 -11.94 -4.71
CA PRO A 70 15.31 -10.61 -4.70
C PRO A 70 13.81 -10.73 -4.63
N VAL A 71 13.20 -10.02 -3.67
CA VAL A 71 11.74 -10.00 -3.47
C VAL A 71 11.26 -8.57 -3.26
N ALA A 72 10.02 -8.31 -3.67
CA ALA A 72 9.32 -7.09 -3.34
C ALA A 72 8.05 -7.46 -2.59
N ILE A 73 7.82 -6.82 -1.45
CA ILE A 73 6.66 -7.09 -0.61
C ILE A 73 5.91 -5.79 -0.41
N ILE A 74 4.63 -5.79 -0.77
CA ILE A 74 3.73 -4.65 -0.63
C ILE A 74 2.63 -5.06 0.34
N GLU A 75 2.56 -4.41 1.49
CA GLU A 75 1.53 -4.72 2.47
C GLU A 75 0.74 -3.48 2.83
N TRP A 76 -0.58 -3.59 2.70
CA TRP A 76 -1.50 -2.57 3.17
C TRP A 76 -2.21 -3.03 4.43
N LYS A 77 -2.32 -2.13 5.41
CA LYS A 77 -3.20 -2.32 6.55
C LYS A 77 -4.36 -1.37 6.37
N VAL A 78 -5.59 -1.87 6.40
CA VAL A 78 -6.76 -1.09 6.04
C VAL A 78 -7.95 -1.43 6.95
N PRO A 79 -8.93 -0.50 7.06
CA PRO A 79 -10.19 -0.82 7.71
C PRO A 79 -10.91 -1.94 6.95
N SER A 80 -11.82 -2.62 7.63
CA SER A 80 -12.50 -3.80 7.06
C SER A 80 -13.35 -3.51 5.82
N PHE A 81 -13.70 -2.25 5.55
CA PHE A 81 -14.47 -1.90 4.35
C PHE A 81 -13.63 -1.63 3.11
N ALA A 82 -12.31 -1.48 3.26
CA ALA A 82 -11.41 -1.23 2.13
C ALA A 82 -10.98 -2.53 1.46
N PHE A 83 -10.75 -2.50 0.17
CA PHE A 83 -10.32 -3.66 -0.62
C PHE A 83 -11.29 -4.85 -0.55
N THR A 84 -12.58 -4.59 -0.37
CA THR A 84 -13.60 -5.66 -0.30
C THR A 84 -14.26 -5.94 -1.65
N ASP A 85 -14.19 -5.01 -2.57
CA ASP A 85 -14.71 -5.18 -3.94
C ASP A 85 -13.71 -5.99 -4.77
N ARG A 86 -14.19 -7.04 -5.42
CA ARG A 86 -13.34 -7.91 -6.22
C ARG A 86 -12.66 -7.18 -7.38
N GLU A 87 -13.33 -6.23 -8.00
CA GLU A 87 -12.72 -5.44 -9.09
C GLU A 87 -11.57 -4.59 -8.57
N VAL A 88 -11.72 -4.01 -7.37
CA VAL A 88 -10.66 -3.23 -6.73
C VAL A 88 -9.46 -4.13 -6.41
N GLN A 89 -9.73 -5.30 -5.86
CA GLN A 89 -8.67 -6.28 -5.55
C GLN A 89 -7.88 -6.65 -6.81
N LEU A 90 -8.58 -7.08 -7.85
CA LEU A 90 -7.94 -7.49 -9.10
C LEU A 90 -7.21 -6.34 -9.77
N GLY A 91 -7.83 -5.18 -9.85
CA GLY A 91 -7.25 -4.02 -10.52
C GLY A 91 -6.05 -3.46 -9.80
N TYR A 92 -6.15 -3.28 -8.49
CA TYR A 92 -5.03 -2.75 -7.73
C TYR A 92 -3.84 -3.70 -7.74
N PHE A 93 -4.07 -4.99 -7.50
CA PHE A 93 -2.97 -5.96 -7.44
C PHE A 93 -2.25 -6.06 -8.79
N ALA A 94 -2.99 -6.00 -9.89
CA ALA A 94 -2.39 -5.98 -11.23
C ALA A 94 -1.55 -4.71 -11.44
N GLU A 95 -2.10 -3.56 -11.10
CA GLU A 95 -1.40 -2.28 -11.29
C GLU A 95 -0.17 -2.18 -10.38
N ALA A 96 -0.29 -2.56 -9.12
CA ALA A 96 0.84 -2.54 -8.18
C ALA A 96 1.98 -3.46 -8.63
N THR A 97 1.64 -4.64 -9.13
CA THR A 97 2.62 -5.55 -9.71
C THR A 97 3.33 -4.91 -10.90
N ASP A 98 2.56 -4.30 -11.80
CA ASP A 98 3.11 -3.62 -12.98
C ASP A 98 4.03 -2.47 -12.60
N ILE A 99 3.68 -1.70 -11.58
CA ILE A 99 4.52 -0.58 -11.11
C ILE A 99 5.91 -1.09 -10.74
N ILE A 100 5.99 -2.10 -9.89
CA ILE A 100 7.29 -2.63 -9.46
C ILE A 100 8.02 -3.30 -10.63
N PHE A 101 7.30 -4.08 -11.44
CA PHE A 101 7.90 -4.74 -12.60
C PHE A 101 8.53 -3.73 -13.56
N GLU A 102 7.78 -2.70 -13.93
CA GLU A 102 8.28 -1.65 -14.85
C GLU A 102 9.43 -0.87 -14.25
N MET A 103 9.32 -0.48 -12.98
CA MET A 103 10.37 0.29 -12.31
C MET A 103 11.64 -0.51 -12.11
N SER A 104 11.56 -1.85 -12.08
CA SER A 104 12.71 -2.73 -12.05
C SER A 104 13.37 -2.90 -13.43
N GLY A 105 12.84 -2.25 -14.45
CA GLY A 105 13.28 -2.45 -15.83
C GLY A 105 12.88 -3.81 -16.38
N GLY A 106 11.80 -4.39 -15.85
CA GLY A 106 11.32 -5.71 -16.26
C GLY A 106 12.16 -6.88 -15.74
N LYS A 107 13.04 -6.60 -14.78
CA LYS A 107 13.98 -7.63 -14.27
C LYS A 107 13.46 -8.38 -13.07
N GLN A 108 12.59 -7.75 -12.25
CA GLN A 108 12.03 -8.44 -11.10
C GLN A 108 10.93 -9.40 -11.55
N PRO A 109 11.05 -10.70 -11.25
CA PRO A 109 10.02 -11.66 -11.63
C PRO A 109 8.69 -11.29 -10.97
N ARG A 110 7.60 -11.38 -11.72
CA ARG A 110 6.26 -11.03 -11.22
C ARG A 110 5.84 -11.90 -10.04
N ASP A 111 6.24 -13.16 -10.04
CA ASP A 111 5.94 -14.10 -8.96
C ASP A 111 6.81 -13.89 -7.71
N ARG A 112 7.67 -12.88 -7.73
CA ARG A 112 8.46 -12.42 -6.59
C ARG A 112 8.12 -10.99 -6.21
N ILE A 113 6.96 -10.52 -6.64
CA ILE A 113 6.33 -9.28 -6.20
C ILE A 113 5.08 -9.70 -5.46
N PHE A 114 5.11 -9.63 -4.14
CA PHE A 114 4.02 -10.09 -3.29
C PHE A 114 3.22 -8.91 -2.78
N ILE A 115 1.89 -9.02 -2.83
CA ILE A 115 0.99 -7.99 -2.33
C ILE A 115 -0.01 -8.66 -1.42
N ASN A 116 -0.25 -8.08 -0.25
CA ASN A 116 -1.37 -8.50 0.57
C ASN A 116 -2.00 -7.31 1.30
N VAL A 117 -3.22 -7.53 1.76
CA VAL A 117 -4.00 -6.56 2.50
C VAL A 117 -4.41 -7.18 3.81
N VAL A 118 -4.12 -6.50 4.91
CA VAL A 118 -4.51 -6.92 6.25
C VAL A 118 -5.63 -6.01 6.70
N HIS A 119 -6.75 -6.60 7.10
CA HIS A 119 -7.94 -5.87 7.55
C HIS A 119 -8.02 -5.83 9.06
N THR A 120 -8.44 -4.68 9.60
CA THR A 120 -8.81 -4.59 11.00
C THR A 120 -10.31 -4.73 11.15
N VAL A 121 -10.74 -5.24 12.31
CA VAL A 121 -12.17 -5.33 12.59
C VAL A 121 -12.77 -3.93 12.76
N ASP A 122 -14.09 -3.83 12.57
CA ASP A 122 -14.82 -2.59 12.78
C ASP A 122 -14.61 -2.08 14.21
N GLY A 123 -14.25 -0.82 14.34
CA GLY A 123 -13.95 -0.18 15.63
C GLY A 123 -12.49 -0.21 16.04
N ALA A 124 -11.64 -0.96 15.34
CA ALA A 124 -10.22 -1.09 15.69
C ALA A 124 -9.31 -0.28 14.78
N TRP A 125 -9.76 0.88 14.35
CA TRP A 125 -9.00 1.79 13.48
C TRP A 125 -8.68 3.08 14.20
N ASN A 126 -7.43 3.46 14.22
CA ASN A 126 -6.99 4.69 14.90
C ASN A 126 -7.31 5.93 14.06
N PHE A 127 -7.93 6.90 14.72
CA PHE A 127 -8.08 8.24 14.19
C PHE A 127 -7.77 9.22 15.31
N ASN A 128 -6.64 9.87 15.23
CA ASN A 128 -6.22 10.87 16.23
C ASN A 128 -6.32 10.33 17.68
N GLY A 129 -5.93 9.08 17.90
CA GLY A 129 -5.99 8.43 19.21
C GLY A 129 -7.34 7.84 19.58
N HIS A 130 -8.33 7.93 18.70
CA HIS A 130 -9.66 7.39 18.92
C HIS A 130 -9.84 6.10 18.11
N ALA A 131 -10.39 5.08 18.75
CA ALA A 131 -10.72 3.81 18.08
C ALA A 131 -12.03 4.01 17.28
N MET A 132 -11.88 4.25 15.99
CA MET A 132 -12.97 4.66 15.11
C MET A 132 -13.66 3.46 14.46
N THR A 133 -14.99 3.51 14.41
CA THR A 133 -15.79 2.53 13.68
C THR A 133 -15.77 2.81 12.18
N ASN A 134 -16.15 1.81 11.37
CA ASN A 134 -16.27 1.99 9.92
C ASN A 134 -17.25 3.12 9.58
N ALA A 135 -18.36 3.25 10.30
CA ALA A 135 -19.32 4.32 10.08
C ALA A 135 -18.72 5.70 10.33
N GLU A 136 -17.96 5.83 11.42
CA GLU A 136 -17.28 7.08 11.75
C GLU A 136 -16.20 7.42 10.72
N ILE A 137 -15.45 6.42 10.26
CA ILE A 137 -14.45 6.62 9.19
C ILE A 137 -15.14 7.12 7.92
N GLY A 138 -16.25 6.49 7.52
CA GLY A 138 -17.01 6.88 6.34
C GLY A 138 -17.46 8.33 6.39
N GLU A 139 -17.90 8.81 7.55
CA GLU A 139 -18.29 10.19 7.74
C GLU A 139 -17.10 11.13 7.51
N GLN A 140 -15.92 10.78 7.99
CA GLN A 140 -14.73 11.61 7.81
C GLN A 140 -14.28 11.62 6.34
N VAL A 141 -14.30 10.48 5.65
CA VAL A 141 -13.95 10.39 4.24
C VAL A 141 -14.90 11.24 3.39
N ALA A 142 -16.19 11.21 3.69
CA ALA A 142 -17.20 11.99 2.97
C ALA A 142 -16.93 13.50 3.05
N LYS A 143 -16.35 13.96 4.16
CA LYS A 143 -16.00 15.39 4.33
C LYS A 143 -14.81 15.81 3.47
N GLY A 144 -14.01 14.88 2.98
CA GLY A 144 -12.83 15.16 2.16
C GLY A 144 -13.07 15.14 0.66
N GLY A 145 -14.26 14.72 0.26
CA GLY A 145 -14.61 14.56 -1.14
C GLY A 145 -15.20 15.77 -1.82
#